data_e8af5c36e7ace7f3b687560db8aebc8f
#
_entry.id   e8af5c36e7ace7f3b687560db8aebc8f
#
_cell.length_a   1.000
_cell.length_b   1.000
_cell.length_c   1.000
_cell.angle_alpha   90.00
_cell.angle_beta   90.00
_cell.angle_gamma   90.00
#
_symmetry.space_group_name_H-M   'P 1'
#
loop_
_entity.id
_entity.type
_entity.pdbx_description
1 polymer ?
#
loop_
_entity_poly.entity_id
_entity_poly.type
_entity_poly.pdbx_seq_one_letter_code
_entity_poly.pdbx_strand_id
1 'polypeptide(L)'
;LAGLATHQPFSTLNWLLKTELDIDLVMLPFNRLGMFMDSTPASTVEAIRKVGKPVIGKKVLAAGYLSPRDALFYVAELGCIPVVALGIASEKEAKETFSAAVSAFSGMVAA
;
A
#
# COMPACT_ATOMS: atom_id res chain seq x y z
N LEU A 1 -12.54 -10.26 -11.92
CA LEU A 1 -11.55 -10.15 -10.84
C LEU A 1 -12.24 -9.93 -9.50
N ALA A 2 -11.73 -10.54 -8.48
CA ALA A 2 -12.24 -10.35 -7.12
C ALA A 2 -11.08 -10.16 -6.16
N GLY A 3 -11.19 -9.13 -5.32
CA GLY A 3 -10.17 -8.81 -4.33
C GLY A 3 -10.73 -8.78 -2.93
N LEU A 4 -9.85 -8.65 -1.97
CA LEU A 4 -10.18 -8.60 -0.55
C LEU A 4 -9.62 -7.31 0.04
N ALA A 5 -10.41 -6.61 0.83
CA ALA A 5 -9.96 -5.44 1.58
C ALA A 5 -9.93 -5.77 3.07
N THR A 6 -8.90 -5.31 3.76
CA THR A 6 -8.73 -5.55 5.17
C THR A 6 -8.24 -4.29 5.89
N HIS A 7 -8.54 -4.18 7.18
CA HIS A 7 -7.95 -3.20 8.08
C HIS A 7 -6.84 -3.80 8.95
N GLN A 8 -6.61 -5.10 8.83
CA GLN A 8 -5.59 -5.82 9.59
C GLN A 8 -4.65 -6.54 8.63
N PRO A 9 -3.72 -5.79 7.99
CA PRO A 9 -2.93 -6.33 6.90
C PRO A 9 -2.12 -7.57 7.27
N PHE A 10 -1.42 -7.53 8.39
CA PHE A 10 -0.55 -8.63 8.79
C PHE A 10 -1.33 -9.92 9.06
N SER A 11 -2.37 -9.83 9.89
CA SER A 11 -3.22 -10.97 10.23
C SER A 11 -3.91 -11.57 9.01
N THR A 12 -4.44 -10.72 8.13
CA THR A 12 -5.14 -11.18 6.93
C THR A 12 -4.21 -11.85 5.94
N LEU A 13 -3.03 -11.27 5.70
CA LEU A 13 -2.04 -11.87 4.81
C LEU A 13 -1.58 -13.25 5.30
N ASN A 14 -1.33 -13.38 6.61
CA ASN A 14 -0.97 -14.67 7.18
C ASN A 14 -2.09 -15.69 7.09
N TRP A 15 -3.34 -15.24 7.25
CA TRP A 15 -4.49 -16.11 7.06
C TRP A 15 -4.59 -16.60 5.61
N LEU A 16 -4.34 -15.72 4.64
CA LEU A 16 -4.35 -16.07 3.22
C LEU A 16 -3.32 -17.15 2.88
N LEU A 17 -2.17 -17.17 3.56
CA LEU A 17 -1.17 -18.23 3.35
C LEU A 17 -1.65 -19.61 3.78
N LYS A 18 -2.67 -19.66 4.64
CA LYS A 18 -3.20 -20.92 5.21
C LYS A 18 -4.53 -21.34 4.60
N THR A 19 -5.06 -20.55 3.68
CA THR A 19 -6.34 -20.83 3.04
C THR A 19 -6.14 -21.08 1.54
N GLU A 20 -7.10 -21.76 0.94
CA GLU A 20 -7.12 -21.99 -0.50
C GLU A 20 -7.98 -20.96 -1.24
N LEU A 21 -8.28 -19.84 -0.58
CA LEU A 21 -9.09 -18.80 -1.18
C LEU A 21 -8.37 -18.20 -2.40
N ASP A 22 -9.01 -18.28 -3.55
CA ASP A 22 -8.48 -17.73 -4.79
C ASP A 22 -8.95 -16.29 -4.97
N ILE A 23 -8.07 -15.35 -4.65
CA ILE A 23 -8.33 -13.92 -4.82
C ILE A 23 -7.31 -13.33 -5.79
N ASP A 24 -7.71 -12.25 -6.47
CA ASP A 24 -6.88 -11.60 -7.48
C ASP A 24 -5.99 -10.50 -6.90
N LEU A 25 -6.45 -9.83 -5.85
CA LEU A 25 -5.71 -8.71 -5.25
C LEU A 25 -6.14 -8.46 -3.81
N VAL A 26 -5.32 -7.73 -3.07
CA VAL A 26 -5.59 -7.36 -1.68
C VAL A 26 -5.44 -5.84 -1.52
N MET A 27 -6.42 -5.20 -0.87
CA MET A 27 -6.32 -3.80 -0.47
C MET A 27 -6.10 -3.74 1.04
N LEU A 28 -5.09 -3.00 1.48
CA LEU A 28 -4.72 -2.94 2.88
C LEU A 28 -4.09 -1.59 3.26
N PRO A 29 -4.16 -1.18 4.53
CA PRO A 29 -3.43 -0.01 4.99
C PRO A 29 -1.95 -0.31 5.06
N PHE A 30 -1.14 0.61 4.55
CA PHE A 30 0.31 0.50 4.63
C PHE A 30 0.94 1.89 4.60
N ASN A 31 1.80 2.19 5.56
CA ASN A 31 2.58 3.42 5.54
C ASN A 31 3.87 3.24 6.35
N ARG A 32 4.78 4.17 6.14
CA ARG A 32 6.10 4.16 6.77
C ARG A 32 6.04 4.15 8.30
N LEU A 33 5.02 4.78 8.89
CA LEU A 33 4.90 4.90 10.34
C LEU A 33 4.23 3.68 10.99
N GLY A 34 3.61 2.80 10.20
CA GLY A 34 2.87 1.67 10.72
C GLY A 34 1.50 2.06 11.29
N MET A 35 1.02 3.27 11.02
CA MET A 35 -0.28 3.73 11.53
C MET A 35 -1.41 2.96 10.87
N PHE A 36 -2.42 2.64 11.65
CA PHE A 36 -3.61 1.88 11.22
C PHE A 36 -3.29 0.46 10.76
N MET A 37 -2.13 -0.04 11.11
CA MET A 37 -1.67 -1.39 10.80
C MET A 37 -1.61 -2.23 12.07
N ASP A 38 -1.76 -3.53 11.93
CA ASP A 38 -1.75 -4.48 13.06
C ASP A 38 -0.38 -5.11 13.31
N SER A 39 0.66 -4.62 12.62
CA SER A 39 2.04 -5.02 12.81
C SER A 39 2.96 -3.97 12.21
N THR A 40 4.26 -4.23 12.21
CA THR A 40 5.26 -3.28 11.67
C THR A 40 5.22 -3.25 10.14
N PRO A 41 5.67 -2.14 9.52
CA PRO A 41 5.85 -2.13 8.06
C PRO A 41 6.73 -3.26 7.55
N ALA A 42 7.82 -3.56 8.23
CA ALA A 42 8.75 -4.61 7.81
C ALA A 42 8.09 -6.00 7.80
N SER A 43 7.36 -6.36 8.86
CA SER A 43 6.67 -7.65 8.91
C SER A 43 5.54 -7.74 7.88
N THR A 44 4.87 -6.63 7.61
CA THR A 44 3.82 -6.56 6.61
C THR A 44 4.39 -6.75 5.20
N VAL A 45 5.53 -6.11 4.88
CA VAL A 45 6.22 -6.29 3.60
C VAL A 45 6.59 -7.76 3.38
N GLU A 46 7.12 -8.41 4.42
CA GLU A 46 7.47 -9.83 4.35
C GLU A 46 6.24 -10.68 4.03
N ALA A 47 5.13 -10.43 4.70
CA ALA A 47 3.87 -11.14 4.45
C ALA A 47 3.33 -10.87 3.04
N ILE A 48 3.40 -9.64 2.55
CA ILE A 48 2.99 -9.29 1.19
C ILE A 48 3.78 -10.11 0.17
N ARG A 49 5.08 -10.19 0.34
CA ARG A 49 5.94 -10.95 -0.58
C ARG A 49 5.66 -12.44 -0.57
N LYS A 50 5.36 -12.99 0.60
CA LYS A 50 4.99 -14.40 0.72
C LYS A 50 3.67 -14.73 0.04
N VAL A 51 2.66 -13.86 0.18
CA VAL A 51 1.36 -14.06 -0.45
C VAL A 51 1.45 -13.96 -1.97
N GLY A 52 2.26 -13.04 -2.49
CA GLY A 52 2.53 -12.93 -3.93
C GLY A 52 1.36 -12.42 -4.76
N LYS A 53 0.32 -11.86 -4.16
CA LYS A 53 -0.80 -11.25 -4.89
C LYS A 53 -0.57 -9.75 -5.01
N PRO A 54 -1.10 -9.10 -6.07
CA PRO A 54 -1.03 -7.65 -6.17
C PRO A 54 -1.69 -6.96 -4.98
N VAL A 55 -1.04 -5.93 -4.47
CA VAL A 55 -1.51 -5.17 -3.31
C VAL A 55 -1.81 -3.72 -3.69
N ILE A 56 -2.98 -3.25 -3.24
CA ILE A 56 -3.33 -1.83 -3.28
C ILE A 56 -3.12 -1.29 -1.87
N GLY A 57 -2.17 -0.36 -1.72
CA GLY A 57 -1.92 0.29 -0.45
C GLY A 57 -2.84 1.48 -0.23
N LYS A 58 -3.49 1.54 0.92
CA LYS A 58 -4.29 2.68 1.34
C LYS A 58 -3.71 3.29 2.61
N LYS A 59 -4.16 4.50 2.96
CA LYS A 59 -3.69 5.24 4.13
C LYS A 59 -2.17 5.45 4.14
N VAL A 60 -1.58 5.56 2.96
CA VAL A 60 -0.13 5.65 2.80
C VAL A 60 0.46 6.96 3.34
N LEU A 61 -0.35 8.01 3.46
CA LEU A 61 0.07 9.30 4.00
C LEU A 61 0.00 9.36 5.53
N ALA A 62 -0.44 8.29 6.18
CA ALA A 62 -0.55 8.20 7.64
C ALA A 62 -1.35 9.37 8.23
N ALA A 63 -2.56 9.61 7.72
CA ALA A 63 -3.46 10.69 8.16
C ALA A 63 -2.80 12.07 8.08
N GLY A 64 -1.90 12.28 7.11
CA GLY A 64 -1.21 13.55 6.91
C GLY A 64 0.05 13.75 7.75
N TYR A 65 0.44 12.78 8.56
CA TYR A 65 1.69 12.84 9.30
C TYR A 65 2.94 12.72 8.43
N LEU A 66 2.79 12.18 7.23
CA LEU A 66 3.86 12.09 6.25
C LEU A 66 3.58 13.03 5.09
N SER A 67 4.62 13.65 4.55
CA SER A 67 4.46 14.41 3.30
C SER A 67 4.16 13.44 2.16
N PRO A 68 3.39 13.85 1.13
CA PRO A 68 3.10 12.97 -0.01
C PRO A 68 4.35 12.40 -0.65
N ARG A 69 5.37 13.24 -0.86
CA ARG A 69 6.61 12.81 -1.49
C ARG A 69 7.31 11.70 -0.68
N ASP A 70 7.53 11.94 0.60
CA ASP A 70 8.22 10.96 1.46
C ASP A 70 7.44 9.66 1.57
N ALA A 71 6.13 9.77 1.78
CA ALA A 71 5.26 8.61 1.94
C ALA A 71 5.23 7.74 0.67
N LEU A 72 5.08 8.37 -0.49
CA LEU A 72 4.90 7.66 -1.76
C LEU A 72 6.21 7.09 -2.29
N PHE A 73 7.31 7.81 -2.16
CA PHE A 73 8.62 7.28 -2.55
C PHE A 73 9.02 6.09 -1.69
N TYR A 74 8.71 6.14 -0.38
CA TYR A 74 8.95 5.00 0.50
C TYR A 74 8.22 3.74 0.02
N VAL A 75 6.92 3.87 -0.28
CA VAL A 75 6.11 2.74 -0.75
C VAL A 75 6.60 2.23 -2.11
N ALA A 76 6.88 3.13 -3.04
CA ALA A 76 7.35 2.77 -4.38
C ALA A 76 8.69 2.03 -4.35
N GLU A 77 9.62 2.46 -3.50
CA GLU A 77 10.93 1.83 -3.39
C GLU A 77 10.89 0.39 -2.89
N LEU A 78 9.84 0.01 -2.15
CA LEU A 78 9.67 -1.37 -1.69
C LEU A 78 9.44 -2.35 -2.84
N GLY A 79 8.84 -1.91 -3.93
CA GLY A 79 8.60 -2.72 -5.12
C GLY A 79 7.51 -3.78 -5.00
N CYS A 80 6.83 -3.88 -3.88
CA CYS A 80 5.82 -4.91 -3.65
C CYS A 80 4.39 -4.36 -3.53
N ILE A 81 4.20 -3.04 -3.58
CA ILE A 81 2.90 -2.37 -3.55
C ILE A 81 2.78 -1.53 -4.81
N PRO A 82 2.28 -2.10 -5.92
CA PRO A 82 2.29 -1.42 -7.22
C PRO A 82 1.21 -0.36 -7.39
N VAL A 83 0.20 -0.36 -6.53
CA VAL A 83 -0.93 0.55 -6.63
C VAL A 83 -1.21 1.19 -5.28
N VAL A 84 -1.50 2.49 -5.27
CA VAL A 84 -1.93 3.18 -4.06
C VAL A 84 -3.28 3.86 -4.30
N ALA A 85 -4.14 3.81 -3.29
CA ALA A 85 -5.41 4.53 -3.28
C ALA A 85 -5.25 5.73 -2.35
N LEU A 86 -5.47 6.92 -2.89
CA LEU A 86 -5.18 8.17 -2.19
C LEU A 86 -6.45 8.93 -1.88
N GLY A 87 -6.60 9.35 -0.62
CA GLY A 87 -7.69 10.23 -0.20
C GLY A 87 -7.35 11.68 -0.49
N ILE A 88 -8.28 12.40 -1.09
CA ILE A 88 -8.08 13.79 -1.51
C ILE A 88 -9.22 14.65 -0.97
N ALA A 89 -8.89 15.79 -0.33
CA ALA A 89 -9.88 16.70 0.25
C ALA A 89 -10.02 18.02 -0.53
N SER A 90 -9.07 18.34 -1.42
CA SER A 90 -9.09 19.59 -2.19
C SER A 90 -8.36 19.42 -3.52
N GLU A 91 -8.62 20.34 -4.46
CA GLU A 91 -7.93 20.34 -5.74
C GLU A 91 -6.43 20.54 -5.60
N LYS A 92 -6.01 21.42 -4.70
CA LYS A 92 -4.59 21.65 -4.41
C LYS A 92 -3.93 20.37 -3.90
N GLU A 93 -4.56 19.71 -2.96
CA GLU A 93 -4.09 18.46 -2.40
C GLU A 93 -4.01 17.36 -3.47
N ALA A 94 -5.00 17.31 -4.36
CA ALA A 94 -5.00 16.38 -5.48
C ALA A 94 -3.77 16.58 -6.37
N LYS A 95 -3.48 17.82 -6.74
CA LYS A 95 -2.32 18.14 -7.59
C LYS A 95 -1.01 17.74 -6.95
N GLU A 96 -0.81 18.08 -5.67
CA GLU A 96 0.40 17.75 -4.93
C GLU A 96 0.59 16.24 -4.78
N THR A 97 -0.45 15.56 -4.33
CA THR A 97 -0.39 14.13 -4.01
C THR A 97 -0.24 13.27 -5.26
N PHE A 98 -1.03 13.54 -6.30
CA PHE A 98 -0.93 12.76 -7.54
C PHE A 98 0.36 13.05 -8.30
N SER A 99 0.88 14.27 -8.26
CA SER A 99 2.20 14.57 -8.84
C SER A 99 3.30 13.76 -8.16
N ALA A 100 3.25 13.68 -6.83
CA ALA A 100 4.21 12.87 -6.08
C ALA A 100 4.06 11.38 -6.40
N ALA A 101 2.84 10.88 -6.52
CA ALA A 101 2.57 9.49 -6.86
C ALA A 101 3.10 9.14 -8.25
N VAL A 102 2.83 9.96 -9.25
CA VAL A 102 3.33 9.75 -10.61
C VAL A 102 4.85 9.71 -10.62
N SER A 103 5.50 10.64 -9.93
CA SER A 103 6.97 10.66 -9.84
C SER A 103 7.51 9.42 -9.14
N ALA A 104 6.89 9.02 -8.03
CA ALA A 104 7.37 7.90 -7.23
C ALA A 104 7.24 6.56 -7.96
N PHE A 105 6.14 6.35 -8.67
CA PHE A 105 5.83 5.07 -9.30
C PHE A 105 6.26 4.97 -10.77
N SER A 106 6.75 6.04 -11.35
CA SER A 106 7.18 6.03 -12.75
C SER A 106 8.28 5.02 -13.04
N GLY A 107 9.18 4.78 -12.10
CA GLY A 107 10.26 3.79 -12.24
C GLY A 107 9.76 2.33 -12.20
N MET A 108 8.59 2.07 -11.65
CA MET A 108 8.03 0.71 -11.56
C MET A 108 7.45 0.23 -12.89
N VAL A 109 7.04 1.15 -13.74
CA VAL A 109 6.43 0.83 -15.04
C VAL A 109 7.50 0.33 -16.02
N ALA A 110 8.73 0.74 -15.84
CA ALA A 110 9.85 0.38 -16.71
C ALA A 110 10.44 -1.01 -16.44
N ALA A 111 10.04 -1.62 -15.35
CA ALA A 111 10.55 -2.94 -14.96
C ALA A 111 9.88 -4.11 -15.74
#